data_8faaf84f45dc7dc33a87ceae91817976
#
_entry.id   8faaf84f45dc7dc33a87ceae91817976
#
_cell.length_a   1.000
_cell.length_b   1.000
_cell.length_c   1.000
_cell.angle_alpha   90.00
_cell.angle_beta   90.00
_cell.angle_gamma   90.00
#
_symmetry.space_group_name_H-M   'P 1'
#
loop_
_entity.id
_entity.type
_entity.pdbx_description
1 polymer ?
#
loop_
_entity_poly.entity_id
_entity_poly.type
_entity_poly.pdbx_seq_one_letter_code
_entity_poly.pdbx_strand_id
1 'polypeptide(L)'
;MIEISLTLLKLSKDTLKICLFARNIIDVLLRHKHKHYRTMYMSTHLPMYVFTSQIPTIVISQAGIEPLTVRLMDGQKTLLETTLYPLAGQIKLYDIGRIYEEYLRSLNDEDYYPYIIMELEVGGSTWEDNMIIYCPHHCDIPAEEFITKHFLTTLSAKRVPMDANQDDELLGYLLTSDEVATPRTIEVSAAFRAPDGNIIGLNYSWTDSTRYQFDAEIGSPQDIQELFEHFCQDQSDYDLRDVVPLSYTIRMGQRSFTYYVDEDFKPSVRFRFMNAFNMPETIYLEAVTVTKTDTERSLATSHGKSLFYDQVDSQEYEVTTAPLSSEEANWATQLLLSHKVQRVEEDGSLTEVLITDMNAEVTDSDEEYRRLKFTYRLATQGASLMVPKATNSNSRFANQFTLQFA
;
A
#
# COMPACT_ATOMS: atom_id res chain seq x y z
N MET A 1 -1.60 -5.24 54.68
CA MET A 1 -0.36 -4.57 55.05
C MET A 1 0.08 -4.94 56.49
N ILE A 2 -0.09 -6.18 56.92
CA ILE A 2 0.25 -6.62 58.31
C ILE A 2 0.96 -8.00 58.33
N GLU A 3 1.19 -8.71 57.22
CA GLU A 3 1.79 -10.03 57.26
C GLU A 3 3.29 -10.11 56.86
N ILE A 4 3.92 -9.01 56.52
CA ILE A 4 5.38 -8.99 56.13
C ILE A 4 6.29 -8.71 57.34
N SER A 5 5.72 -8.35 58.51
CA SER A 5 6.48 -7.89 59.68
C SER A 5 6.99 -9.00 60.59
N LEU A 6 6.60 -10.26 60.43
CA LEU A 6 6.92 -11.31 61.41
C LEU A 6 7.98 -12.35 60.94
N THR A 7 8.40 -12.31 59.69
CA THR A 7 9.43 -13.24 59.15
C THR A 7 10.89 -12.73 59.25
N LEU A 8 11.07 -11.48 59.63
CA LEU A 8 12.38 -10.82 59.72
C LEU A 8 13.16 -11.04 61.02
N LEU A 9 12.57 -11.74 62.01
CA LEU A 9 13.17 -11.88 63.33
C LEU A 9 14.06 -13.11 63.54
N LYS A 10 14.39 -13.88 62.50
CA LYS A 10 15.25 -15.08 62.59
C LYS A 10 16.45 -15.11 61.64
N LEU A 11 16.83 -14.01 61.08
CA LEU A 11 18.06 -13.94 60.24
C LEU A 11 19.28 -13.65 61.11
N SER A 12 20.35 -14.42 60.90
CA SER A 12 21.64 -14.21 61.59
C SER A 12 22.20 -12.81 61.26
N LYS A 13 23.04 -12.25 62.16
CA LYS A 13 23.65 -10.92 61.94
C LYS A 13 24.38 -10.79 60.61
N ASP A 14 24.88 -11.88 60.05
CA ASP A 14 25.60 -11.89 58.75
C ASP A 14 24.64 -11.82 57.57
N THR A 15 23.49 -12.49 57.66
CA THR A 15 22.43 -12.40 56.64
C THR A 15 21.81 -10.99 56.57
N LEU A 16 21.68 -10.33 57.75
CA LEU A 16 21.21 -8.95 57.81
C LEU A 16 22.19 -7.95 57.16
N LYS A 17 23.51 -8.19 57.33
CA LYS A 17 24.55 -7.40 56.64
C LYS A 17 24.51 -7.58 55.11
N ILE A 18 24.33 -8.80 54.64
CA ILE A 18 24.23 -9.10 53.20
C ILE A 18 22.96 -8.45 52.60
N CYS A 19 21.82 -8.50 53.29
CA CYS A 19 20.58 -7.84 52.85
C CYS A 19 20.73 -6.31 52.84
N LEU A 20 21.40 -5.71 53.83
CA LEU A 20 21.67 -4.26 53.88
C LEU A 20 22.66 -3.83 52.80
N PHE A 21 23.67 -4.67 52.49
CA PHE A 21 24.62 -4.41 51.43
C PHE A 21 23.95 -4.54 50.01
N ALA A 22 23.15 -5.58 49.82
CA ALA A 22 22.35 -5.74 48.57
C ALA A 22 21.34 -4.59 48.40
N ARG A 23 20.66 -4.14 49.47
CA ARG A 23 19.75 -2.99 49.42
C ARG A 23 20.49 -1.70 49.07
N ASN A 24 21.69 -1.47 49.64
CA ASN A 24 22.51 -0.31 49.27
C ASN A 24 23.00 -0.35 47.84
N ILE A 25 23.36 -1.54 47.29
CA ILE A 25 23.74 -1.69 45.89
C ILE A 25 22.52 -1.42 44.98
N ILE A 26 21.34 -1.96 45.33
CA ILE A 26 20.10 -1.73 44.58
C ILE A 26 19.72 -0.25 44.63
N ASP A 27 19.83 0.41 45.83
CA ASP A 27 19.56 1.84 45.94
C ASP A 27 20.56 2.70 45.16
N VAL A 28 21.83 2.30 45.09
CA VAL A 28 22.85 2.97 44.27
C VAL A 28 22.58 2.74 42.78
N LEU A 29 22.21 1.53 42.37
CA LEU A 29 21.86 1.23 40.99
C LEU A 29 20.56 1.93 40.58
N LEU A 30 19.56 1.97 41.45
CA LEU A 30 18.31 2.72 41.22
C LEU A 30 18.57 4.23 41.18
N ARG A 31 19.42 4.77 42.07
CA ARG A 31 19.82 6.19 42.02
C ARG A 31 20.66 6.51 40.80
N HIS A 32 21.50 5.59 40.30
CA HIS A 32 22.23 5.78 39.06
C HIS A 32 21.27 5.75 37.83
N LYS A 33 20.35 4.77 37.76
CA LYS A 33 19.29 4.77 36.73
C LYS A 33 18.43 6.03 36.84
N HIS A 34 17.92 6.41 38.02
CA HIS A 34 17.14 7.63 38.21
C HIS A 34 17.91 8.93 37.92
N LYS A 35 19.24 8.96 38.10
CA LYS A 35 20.04 10.14 37.76
C LYS A 35 20.16 10.34 36.25
N HIS A 36 20.25 9.27 35.44
CA HIS A 36 20.26 9.37 34.00
C HIS A 36 18.88 9.75 33.42
N TYR A 37 17.79 9.22 33.99
CA TYR A 37 16.42 9.53 33.53
C TYR A 37 15.95 10.94 33.86
N ARG A 38 16.54 11.65 34.82
CA ARG A 38 16.14 13.00 35.21
C ARG A 38 16.72 14.10 34.32
N THR A 39 17.62 13.79 33.43
CA THR A 39 18.35 14.78 32.61
C THR A 39 17.95 14.78 31.13
N MET A 40 17.10 13.85 30.71
CA MET A 40 16.70 13.69 29.32
C MET A 40 15.17 13.55 29.25
N TYR A 41 14.53 14.31 28.37
CA TYR A 41 13.10 14.18 28.10
C TYR A 41 12.83 14.45 26.62
N MET A 42 11.83 13.77 26.08
CA MET A 42 11.33 14.01 24.75
C MET A 42 10.22 15.04 24.82
N SER A 43 10.35 16.10 24.04
CA SER A 43 9.35 17.19 24.00
C SER A 43 8.30 17.00 22.92
N THR A 44 8.55 16.07 22.01
CA THR A 44 7.63 15.71 20.93
C THR A 44 7.20 14.26 21.11
N HIS A 45 5.92 14.02 21.37
CA HIS A 45 5.34 12.68 21.43
C HIS A 45 4.53 12.45 20.17
N LEU A 46 4.68 11.27 19.58
CA LEU A 46 3.88 10.85 18.44
C LEU A 46 2.56 10.25 18.91
N PRO A 47 1.46 10.44 18.18
CA PRO A 47 0.24 9.67 18.41
C PRO A 47 0.49 8.19 18.11
N MET A 48 -0.31 7.29 18.69
CA MET A 48 -0.15 5.85 18.52
C MET A 48 -0.18 5.42 17.05
N TYR A 49 -0.99 6.10 16.25
CA TYR A 49 -1.09 5.93 14.80
C TYR A 49 -0.67 7.21 14.11
N VAL A 50 0.26 7.14 13.18
CA VAL A 50 0.76 8.32 12.47
C VAL A 50 1.14 7.98 11.03
N PHE A 51 0.79 8.84 10.08
CA PHE A 51 1.27 8.72 8.71
C PHE A 51 2.73 9.15 8.59
N THR A 52 3.47 8.52 7.67
CA THR A 52 4.88 8.89 7.43
C THR A 52 5.05 10.38 7.16
N SER A 53 4.14 10.99 6.39
CA SER A 53 4.13 12.43 6.09
C SER A 53 3.77 13.34 7.27
N GLN A 54 3.15 12.79 8.33
CA GLN A 54 2.73 13.54 9.51
C GLN A 54 3.75 13.45 10.66
N ILE A 55 4.85 12.72 10.51
CA ILE A 55 5.87 12.61 11.56
C ILE A 55 6.60 13.95 11.68
N PRO A 56 6.46 14.67 12.82
CA PRO A 56 7.14 15.94 13.02
C PRO A 56 8.61 15.72 13.35
N THR A 57 9.38 16.79 13.35
CA THR A 57 10.75 16.77 13.91
C THR A 57 10.69 16.34 15.37
N ILE A 58 11.33 15.22 15.72
CA ILE A 58 11.40 14.75 17.11
C ILE A 58 12.51 15.52 17.82
N VAL A 59 12.18 16.14 18.95
CA VAL A 59 13.10 16.94 19.76
C VAL A 59 13.34 16.25 21.07
N ILE A 60 14.59 15.88 21.32
CA ILE A 60 15.08 15.27 22.55
C ILE A 60 15.89 16.32 23.30
N SER A 61 15.47 16.68 24.50
CA SER A 61 16.16 17.63 25.36
C SER A 61 17.04 16.88 26.35
N GLN A 62 18.29 17.32 26.49
CA GLN A 62 19.30 16.73 27.36
C GLN A 62 20.05 17.84 28.12
N ALA A 63 20.22 17.65 29.41
CA ALA A 63 20.92 18.64 30.27
C ALA A 63 22.44 18.64 30.09
N GLY A 64 23.02 17.61 29.45
CA GLY A 64 24.46 17.46 29.25
C GLY A 64 24.88 17.74 27.80
N ILE A 65 26.21 17.67 27.58
CA ILE A 65 26.85 17.75 26.25
C ILE A 65 27.25 16.38 25.72
N GLU A 66 26.97 15.33 26.48
CA GLU A 66 27.34 13.97 26.12
C GLU A 66 26.61 13.51 24.88
N PRO A 67 27.26 12.80 23.95
CA PRO A 67 26.60 12.26 22.77
C PRO A 67 25.59 11.17 23.15
N LEU A 68 24.48 11.09 22.41
CA LEU A 68 23.49 10.05 22.56
C LEU A 68 23.45 9.18 21.31
N THR A 69 23.43 7.86 21.53
CA THR A 69 23.07 6.94 20.45
C THR A 69 21.57 6.89 20.29
N VAL A 70 21.13 7.13 19.07
CA VAL A 70 19.73 7.06 18.65
C VAL A 70 19.59 5.91 17.66
N ARG A 71 18.60 5.05 17.88
CA ARG A 71 18.24 3.96 16.99
C ARG A 71 16.79 4.07 16.59
N LEU A 72 16.54 3.92 15.30
CA LEU A 72 15.21 3.68 14.75
C LEU A 72 15.11 2.21 14.38
N MET A 73 14.08 1.53 14.86
CA MET A 73 13.95 0.10 14.70
C MET A 73 12.54 -0.27 14.23
N ASP A 74 12.47 -1.43 13.59
CA ASP A 74 11.24 -2.17 13.32
C ASP A 74 11.39 -3.53 14.00
N GLY A 75 10.80 -3.68 15.17
CA GLY A 75 11.04 -4.82 16.04
C GLY A 75 12.54 -5.01 16.36
N GLN A 76 13.12 -6.12 15.93
CA GLN A 76 14.56 -6.38 16.15
C GLN A 76 15.48 -5.81 15.07
N LYS A 77 14.92 -5.27 13.97
CA LYS A 77 15.71 -4.74 12.86
C LYS A 77 16.03 -3.27 13.08
N THR A 78 17.31 -2.94 13.16
CA THR A 78 17.76 -1.55 13.20
C THR A 78 17.76 -0.96 11.79
N LEU A 79 17.00 0.11 11.60
CA LEU A 79 16.91 0.85 10.33
C LEU A 79 17.96 1.96 10.27
N LEU A 80 18.14 2.65 11.40
CA LEU A 80 19.14 3.70 11.54
C LEU A 80 19.76 3.61 12.95
N GLU A 81 21.08 3.65 13.01
CA GLU A 81 21.82 3.87 14.27
C GLU A 81 22.79 5.03 14.07
N THR A 82 22.70 6.03 14.92
CA THR A 82 23.56 7.20 14.84
C THR A 82 23.87 7.73 16.22
N THR A 83 25.04 8.35 16.37
CA THR A 83 25.44 9.05 17.60
C THR A 83 25.39 10.55 17.35
N LEU A 84 24.54 11.23 18.10
CA LEU A 84 24.26 12.65 17.94
C LEU A 84 24.74 13.43 19.17
N TYR A 85 25.25 14.63 18.90
CA TYR A 85 25.68 15.57 19.93
C TYR A 85 24.59 16.62 20.13
N PRO A 86 24.22 16.92 21.38
CA PRO A 86 23.23 17.96 21.65
C PRO A 86 23.77 19.35 21.26
N LEU A 87 22.95 20.08 20.52
CA LEU A 87 23.19 21.49 20.21
C LEU A 87 22.26 22.35 21.10
N ALA A 88 22.81 23.22 21.91
CA ALA A 88 22.07 24.01 22.89
C ALA A 88 21.15 23.16 23.79
N GLY A 89 21.64 21.98 24.20
CA GLY A 89 20.87 21.07 25.05
C GLY A 89 19.75 20.29 24.34
N GLN A 90 19.74 20.27 23.00
CA GLN A 90 18.72 19.56 22.21
C GLN A 90 19.34 18.73 21.09
N ILE A 91 18.75 17.56 20.83
CA ILE A 91 18.95 16.76 19.63
C ILE A 91 17.66 16.81 18.84
N LYS A 92 17.75 17.05 17.53
CA LYS A 92 16.62 17.12 16.63
C LYS A 92 16.77 16.03 15.57
N LEU A 93 15.75 15.19 15.44
CA LEU A 93 15.66 14.16 14.41
C LEU A 93 14.70 14.66 13.32
N TYR A 94 15.27 14.89 12.15
CA TYR A 94 14.54 15.38 10.97
C TYR A 94 14.21 14.23 10.03
N ASP A 95 13.18 14.38 9.25
CA ASP A 95 12.81 13.54 8.10
C ASP A 95 12.71 12.03 8.42
N ILE A 96 12.32 11.69 9.66
CA ILE A 96 12.18 10.30 10.10
C ILE A 96 11.12 9.58 9.22
N GLY A 97 10.04 10.26 8.86
CA GLY A 97 9.01 9.70 8.00
C GLY A 97 9.57 9.16 6.70
N ARG A 98 10.49 9.89 6.06
CA ARG A 98 11.13 9.48 4.81
C ARG A 98 11.97 8.20 4.97
N ILE A 99 12.63 8.01 6.10
CA ILE A 99 13.39 6.78 6.37
C ILE A 99 12.43 5.57 6.38
N TYR A 100 11.27 5.73 7.03
CA TYR A 100 10.26 4.68 7.07
C TYR A 100 9.58 4.46 5.72
N GLU A 101 9.36 5.52 4.92
CA GLU A 101 8.85 5.37 3.55
C GLU A 101 9.79 4.55 2.66
N GLU A 102 11.08 4.86 2.67
CA GLU A 102 12.09 4.14 1.91
C GLU A 102 12.19 2.67 2.37
N TYR A 103 12.09 2.44 3.68
CA TYR A 103 12.11 1.10 4.24
C TYR A 103 10.86 0.30 3.82
N LEU A 104 9.66 0.84 4.00
CA LEU A 104 8.41 0.19 3.63
C LEU A 104 8.36 -0.16 2.13
N ARG A 105 8.85 0.73 1.27
CA ARG A 105 8.99 0.45 -0.16
C ARG A 105 9.94 -0.73 -0.44
N SER A 106 10.99 -0.88 0.35
CA SER A 106 11.99 -1.95 0.17
C SER A 106 11.49 -3.34 0.60
N LEU A 107 10.37 -3.42 1.34
CA LEU A 107 9.79 -4.68 1.82
C LEU A 107 8.86 -5.36 0.81
N ASN A 108 8.47 -4.67 -0.25
CA ASN A 108 7.36 -5.03 -1.13
C ASN A 108 7.69 -6.01 -2.27
N ASP A 109 8.52 -7.01 -2.06
CA ASP A 109 8.77 -7.97 -3.15
C ASP A 109 7.70 -9.07 -3.24
N GLU A 110 7.15 -9.56 -2.13
CA GLU A 110 6.17 -10.65 -2.11
C GLU A 110 4.91 -10.34 -1.28
N ASP A 111 5.01 -9.46 -0.26
CA ASP A 111 3.91 -9.11 0.65
C ASP A 111 3.63 -7.60 0.64
N TYR A 112 2.44 -7.21 1.12
CA TYR A 112 2.04 -5.80 1.21
C TYR A 112 2.27 -5.28 2.61
N TYR A 113 3.09 -4.23 2.75
CA TYR A 113 3.42 -3.63 4.03
C TYR A 113 2.94 -2.18 4.10
N PRO A 114 1.66 -1.95 4.49
CA PRO A 114 1.13 -0.59 4.63
C PRO A 114 1.62 0.11 5.91
N TYR A 115 2.16 -0.62 6.87
CA TYR A 115 2.62 -0.08 8.16
C TYR A 115 3.79 -0.86 8.73
N ILE A 116 4.43 -0.25 9.72
CA ILE A 116 5.37 -0.90 10.64
C ILE A 116 5.12 -0.43 12.07
N ILE A 117 5.68 -1.16 13.03
CA ILE A 117 5.77 -0.70 14.42
C ILE A 117 7.14 -0.06 14.63
N MET A 118 7.15 1.25 14.78
CA MET A 118 8.36 2.01 15.04
C MET A 118 8.76 1.90 16.50
N GLU A 119 10.01 1.55 16.76
CA GLU A 119 10.62 1.72 18.05
C GLU A 119 11.74 2.78 17.96
N LEU A 120 11.62 3.84 18.77
CA LEU A 120 12.66 4.85 18.93
C LEU A 120 13.42 4.59 20.23
N GLU A 121 14.66 4.14 20.10
CA GLU A 121 15.57 3.95 21.24
C GLU A 121 16.55 5.12 21.35
N VAL A 122 16.67 5.70 22.53
CA VAL A 122 17.59 6.80 22.82
C VAL A 122 18.39 6.47 24.06
N GLY A 123 19.72 6.43 23.95
CA GLY A 123 20.61 6.13 25.08
C GLY A 123 20.37 4.76 25.72
N GLY A 124 19.89 3.77 24.93
CA GLY A 124 19.60 2.41 25.39
C GLY A 124 18.24 2.25 26.08
N SER A 125 17.32 3.19 25.90
CA SER A 125 15.94 3.09 26.40
C SER A 125 14.95 3.38 25.28
N THR A 126 13.90 2.55 25.16
CA THR A 126 12.79 2.78 24.22
C THR A 126 11.93 3.93 24.72
N TRP A 127 11.66 4.87 23.83
CA TRP A 127 10.93 6.10 24.14
C TRP A 127 9.57 6.19 23.41
N GLU A 128 9.48 5.63 22.23
CA GLU A 128 8.28 5.60 21.41
C GLU A 128 8.07 4.21 20.84
N ASP A 129 6.81 3.81 20.74
CA ASP A 129 6.33 2.56 20.17
C ASP A 129 5.02 2.89 19.46
N ASN A 130 5.12 3.23 18.17
CA ASN A 130 4.04 3.78 17.40
C ASN A 130 3.84 3.00 16.10
N MET A 131 2.59 2.90 15.65
CA MET A 131 2.30 2.39 14.32
C MET A 131 2.51 3.50 13.28
N ILE A 132 3.49 3.31 12.44
CA ILE A 132 3.79 4.20 11.31
C ILE A 132 3.12 3.64 10.05
N ILE A 133 2.19 4.39 9.50
CA ILE A 133 1.42 4.01 8.31
C ILE A 133 2.02 4.73 7.11
N TYR A 134 2.27 3.98 6.04
CA TYR A 134 2.78 4.55 4.80
C TYR A 134 1.76 5.53 4.21
N CYS A 135 2.15 6.78 4.05
CA CYS A 135 1.43 7.81 3.31
C CYS A 135 2.39 8.98 3.06
N PRO A 136 3.09 9.02 1.91
CA PRO A 136 4.08 10.07 1.61
C PRO A 136 3.43 11.41 1.24
N HIS A 137 2.12 11.40 0.97
CA HIS A 137 1.38 12.60 0.61
C HIS A 137 0.79 13.26 1.85
N HIS A 138 0.64 14.58 1.78
CA HIS A 138 -0.01 15.32 2.85
C HIS A 138 -1.47 14.86 3.01
N CYS A 139 -1.84 14.50 4.23
CA CYS A 139 -3.19 14.10 4.61
C CYS A 139 -3.65 15.01 5.74
N ASP A 140 -4.77 15.70 5.55
CA ASP A 140 -5.34 16.59 6.56
C ASP A 140 -6.04 15.85 7.71
N ILE A 141 -6.33 14.55 7.50
CA ILE A 141 -7.01 13.70 8.48
C ILE A 141 -5.95 13.02 9.35
N PRO A 142 -6.09 13.01 10.69
CA PRO A 142 -5.23 12.20 11.56
C PRO A 142 -5.29 10.71 11.19
N ALA A 143 -4.15 10.02 11.28
CA ALA A 143 -4.06 8.61 10.86
C ALA A 143 -5.07 7.71 11.57
N GLU A 144 -5.30 7.89 12.89
CA GLU A 144 -6.28 7.12 13.66
C GLU A 144 -7.73 7.33 13.15
N GLU A 145 -8.07 8.56 12.84
CA GLU A 145 -9.38 8.87 12.27
C GLU A 145 -9.55 8.27 10.88
N PHE A 146 -8.49 8.33 10.07
CA PHE A 146 -8.50 7.75 8.73
C PHE A 146 -8.71 6.23 8.77
N ILE A 147 -7.88 5.49 9.53
CA ILE A 147 -7.97 4.03 9.57
C ILE A 147 -9.28 3.51 10.17
N THR A 148 -9.97 4.30 11.01
CA THR A 148 -11.30 3.94 11.55
C THR A 148 -12.43 4.13 10.54
N LYS A 149 -12.31 5.07 9.61
CA LYS A 149 -13.39 5.47 8.70
C LYS A 149 -13.20 5.06 7.26
N HIS A 150 -11.96 4.74 6.86
CA HIS A 150 -11.61 4.49 5.47
C HIS A 150 -10.83 3.18 5.32
N PHE A 151 -11.00 2.56 4.18
CA PHE A 151 -10.07 1.56 3.67
C PHE A 151 -8.79 2.24 3.21
N LEU A 152 -7.72 1.48 2.98
CA LEU A 152 -6.41 2.00 2.54
C LEU A 152 -6.43 2.35 1.04
N THR A 153 -7.32 3.22 0.67
CA THR A 153 -7.48 3.78 -0.67
C THR A 153 -7.95 5.23 -0.59
N THR A 154 -7.73 6.00 -1.64
CA THR A 154 -8.25 7.37 -1.75
C THR A 154 -9.62 7.43 -2.41
N LEU A 155 -10.12 6.29 -2.89
CA LEU A 155 -11.44 6.18 -3.50
C LEU A 155 -12.50 5.83 -2.46
N SER A 156 -13.72 6.29 -2.70
CA SER A 156 -14.93 5.83 -2.02
C SER A 156 -15.74 4.85 -2.87
N ALA A 157 -15.48 4.85 -4.17
CA ALA A 157 -16.12 3.95 -5.12
C ALA A 157 -15.22 3.73 -6.35
N LYS A 158 -15.44 2.60 -7.04
CA LYS A 158 -14.66 2.21 -8.21
C LYS A 158 -15.56 1.53 -9.25
N ARG A 159 -15.35 1.86 -10.52
CA ARG A 159 -15.95 1.13 -11.65
C ARG A 159 -15.03 -0.02 -12.04
N VAL A 160 -15.58 -1.22 -12.14
CA VAL A 160 -14.84 -2.44 -12.49
C VAL A 160 -15.51 -3.17 -13.65
N PRO A 161 -14.75 -3.82 -14.54
CA PRO A 161 -15.31 -4.70 -15.54
C PRO A 161 -15.82 -5.99 -14.88
N MET A 162 -16.74 -6.67 -15.55
CA MET A 162 -17.31 -7.93 -15.08
C MET A 162 -16.26 -9.06 -14.92
N ASP A 163 -15.19 -8.99 -15.71
CA ASP A 163 -14.08 -9.96 -15.72
C ASP A 163 -12.88 -9.53 -14.84
N ALA A 164 -13.09 -8.62 -13.88
CA ALA A 164 -12.07 -8.29 -12.90
C ALA A 164 -11.72 -9.50 -12.03
N ASN A 165 -10.43 -9.82 -11.94
CA ASN A 165 -9.95 -10.97 -11.18
C ASN A 165 -9.91 -10.68 -9.68
N GLN A 166 -9.97 -11.75 -8.89
CA GLN A 166 -9.86 -11.72 -7.43
C GLN A 166 -8.62 -10.98 -6.97
N ASP A 167 -7.46 -11.30 -7.50
CA ASP A 167 -6.18 -10.70 -7.11
C ASP A 167 -6.05 -9.21 -7.50
N ASP A 168 -6.93 -8.72 -8.37
CA ASP A 168 -6.92 -7.33 -8.83
C ASP A 168 -7.71 -6.39 -7.91
N GLU A 169 -8.60 -6.92 -7.05
CA GLU A 169 -9.55 -6.15 -6.26
C GLU A 169 -9.38 -6.42 -4.76
N LEU A 170 -8.22 -6.04 -4.23
CA LEU A 170 -7.93 -6.10 -2.80
C LEU A 170 -8.29 -4.77 -2.11
N LEU A 171 -9.08 -4.86 -1.06
CA LEU A 171 -9.50 -3.72 -0.25
C LEU A 171 -8.85 -3.79 1.13
N GLY A 172 -7.65 -3.22 1.25
CA GLY A 172 -6.87 -3.24 2.49
C GLY A 172 -7.43 -2.34 3.57
N TYR A 173 -7.29 -2.75 4.83
CA TYR A 173 -7.65 -1.96 5.99
C TYR A 173 -6.73 -2.20 7.18
N LEU A 174 -6.64 -1.20 8.04
CA LEU A 174 -5.94 -1.28 9.32
C LEU A 174 -6.92 -1.20 10.47
N LEU A 175 -6.65 -1.94 11.53
CA LEU A 175 -7.46 -1.95 12.74
C LEU A 175 -6.74 -1.22 13.87
N THR A 176 -7.50 -0.45 14.63
CA THR A 176 -7.03 0.07 15.91
C THR A 176 -6.90 -1.05 16.93
N SER A 177 -6.15 -0.83 18.01
CA SER A 177 -5.98 -1.80 19.09
C SER A 177 -7.33 -2.22 19.71
N ASP A 178 -8.29 -1.31 19.77
CA ASP A 178 -9.63 -1.58 20.28
C ASP A 178 -10.45 -2.45 19.32
N GLU A 179 -10.30 -2.22 18.00
CA GLU A 179 -10.96 -3.03 16.98
C GLU A 179 -10.39 -4.46 16.90
N VAL A 180 -9.07 -4.64 17.06
CA VAL A 180 -8.44 -5.96 17.11
C VAL A 180 -8.97 -6.80 18.28
N ALA A 181 -9.34 -6.16 19.39
CA ALA A 181 -9.83 -6.84 20.60
C ALA A 181 -11.27 -7.35 20.48
N THR A 182 -12.03 -6.88 19.48
CA THR A 182 -13.46 -7.17 19.34
C THR A 182 -13.77 -7.80 17.98
N PRO A 183 -14.67 -8.82 17.93
CA PRO A 183 -15.19 -9.33 16.67
C PRO A 183 -15.90 -8.20 15.91
N ARG A 184 -15.71 -8.13 14.61
CA ARG A 184 -16.31 -7.12 13.74
C ARG A 184 -17.23 -7.74 12.72
N THR A 185 -18.26 -7.02 12.36
CA THR A 185 -19.19 -7.43 11.31
C THR A 185 -18.77 -6.79 10.00
N ILE A 186 -18.63 -7.63 8.97
CA ILE A 186 -18.45 -7.22 7.59
C ILE A 186 -19.80 -7.43 6.90
N GLU A 187 -20.27 -6.40 6.23
CA GLU A 187 -21.56 -6.38 5.54
C GLU A 187 -21.33 -6.12 4.06
N VAL A 188 -21.97 -6.93 3.21
CA VAL A 188 -22.00 -6.73 1.77
C VAL A 188 -23.43 -6.53 1.34
N SER A 189 -23.70 -5.38 0.72
CA SER A 189 -24.99 -5.06 0.08
C SER A 189 -24.78 -5.03 -1.42
N ALA A 190 -25.49 -5.85 -2.18
CA ALA A 190 -25.33 -5.95 -3.61
C ALA A 190 -26.66 -5.75 -4.35
N ALA A 191 -26.59 -5.13 -5.53
CA ALA A 191 -27.67 -5.02 -6.48
C ALA A 191 -27.34 -5.86 -7.71
N PHE A 192 -28.29 -6.72 -8.11
CA PHE A 192 -28.17 -7.58 -9.27
C PHE A 192 -29.29 -7.29 -10.26
N ARG A 193 -29.02 -7.53 -11.56
CA ARG A 193 -30.01 -7.53 -12.60
C ARG A 193 -30.46 -8.97 -12.90
N ALA A 194 -31.73 -9.25 -12.71
CA ALA A 194 -32.34 -10.53 -13.06
C ALA A 194 -32.53 -10.69 -14.58
N PRO A 195 -32.73 -11.92 -15.09
CA PRO A 195 -32.92 -12.18 -16.53
C PRO A 195 -34.12 -11.46 -17.15
N ASP A 196 -35.13 -11.15 -16.34
CA ASP A 196 -36.32 -10.39 -16.77
C ASP A 196 -36.12 -8.86 -16.73
N GLY A 197 -34.93 -8.39 -16.37
CA GLY A 197 -34.55 -6.98 -16.26
C GLY A 197 -34.88 -6.33 -14.91
N ASN A 198 -35.50 -7.05 -13.98
CA ASN A 198 -35.72 -6.53 -12.62
C ASN A 198 -34.43 -6.40 -11.85
N ILE A 199 -34.37 -5.41 -10.95
CA ILE A 199 -33.23 -5.23 -10.04
C ILE A 199 -33.61 -5.85 -8.69
N ILE A 200 -32.76 -6.75 -8.20
CA ILE A 200 -32.87 -7.37 -6.89
C ILE A 200 -31.73 -6.87 -5.99
N GLY A 201 -32.07 -6.50 -4.75
CA GLY A 201 -31.10 -6.12 -3.74
C GLY A 201 -30.95 -7.24 -2.71
N LEU A 202 -29.73 -7.66 -2.47
CA LEU A 202 -29.40 -8.69 -1.49
C LEU A 202 -28.39 -8.16 -0.49
N ASN A 203 -28.46 -8.66 0.75
CA ASN A 203 -27.51 -8.32 1.80
C ASN A 203 -26.99 -9.59 2.47
N TYR A 204 -25.71 -9.59 2.73
CA TYR A 204 -25.06 -10.64 3.47
C TYR A 204 -24.12 -10.06 4.51
N SER A 205 -23.97 -10.70 5.65
CA SER A 205 -23.04 -10.26 6.68
C SER A 205 -22.44 -11.45 7.42
N TRP A 206 -21.18 -11.31 7.81
CA TRP A 206 -20.49 -12.27 8.65
C TRP A 206 -19.70 -11.57 9.75
N THR A 207 -19.32 -12.34 10.75
CA THR A 207 -18.47 -11.83 11.83
C THR A 207 -17.05 -12.33 11.61
N ASP A 208 -16.12 -11.41 11.46
CA ASP A 208 -14.71 -11.68 11.43
C ASP A 208 -14.11 -11.54 12.84
N SER A 209 -13.34 -12.56 13.24
CA SER A 209 -12.64 -12.63 14.53
C SER A 209 -11.13 -12.60 14.35
N THR A 210 -10.64 -12.22 13.18
CA THR A 210 -9.21 -12.09 12.90
C THR A 210 -8.58 -11.08 13.85
N ARG A 211 -7.41 -11.41 14.38
CA ARG A 211 -6.69 -10.61 15.36
C ARG A 211 -5.46 -9.90 14.78
N TYR A 212 -5.37 -9.83 13.46
CA TYR A 212 -4.30 -9.09 12.79
C TYR A 212 -4.67 -7.61 12.70
N GLN A 213 -3.67 -6.75 12.84
CA GLN A 213 -3.86 -5.30 12.69
C GLN A 213 -4.10 -4.88 11.25
N PHE A 214 -3.61 -5.67 10.30
CA PHE A 214 -3.80 -5.47 8.87
C PHE A 214 -4.46 -6.70 8.26
N ASP A 215 -5.43 -6.47 7.39
CA ASP A 215 -6.07 -7.47 6.56
C ASP A 215 -6.59 -6.82 5.26
N ALA A 216 -7.06 -7.63 4.33
CA ALA A 216 -7.64 -7.16 3.08
C ALA A 216 -8.84 -8.03 2.70
N GLU A 217 -9.93 -7.38 2.31
CA GLU A 217 -11.13 -8.04 1.78
C GLU A 217 -11.04 -8.13 0.26
N ILE A 218 -11.52 -9.25 -0.27
CA ILE A 218 -11.57 -9.49 -1.70
C ILE A 218 -12.88 -8.91 -2.24
N GLY A 219 -12.77 -8.15 -3.30
CA GLY A 219 -13.89 -7.40 -3.85
C GLY A 219 -14.13 -7.63 -5.35
N SER A 220 -13.77 -8.79 -5.94
CA SER A 220 -14.08 -9.03 -7.35
C SER A 220 -15.58 -9.29 -7.57
N PRO A 221 -16.14 -8.89 -8.74
CA PRO A 221 -17.54 -9.18 -9.07
C PRO A 221 -17.89 -10.66 -9.00
N GLN A 222 -16.96 -11.53 -9.39
CA GLN A 222 -17.16 -12.97 -9.41
C GLN A 222 -17.24 -13.54 -7.98
N ASP A 223 -16.34 -13.14 -7.08
CA ASP A 223 -16.36 -13.59 -5.70
C ASP A 223 -17.64 -13.17 -4.99
N ILE A 224 -18.09 -11.94 -5.26
CA ILE A 224 -19.36 -11.43 -4.71
C ILE A 224 -20.54 -12.24 -5.25
N GLN A 225 -20.56 -12.57 -6.52
CA GLN A 225 -21.61 -13.41 -7.07
C GLN A 225 -21.61 -14.81 -6.42
N GLU A 226 -20.47 -15.47 -6.32
CA GLU A 226 -20.33 -16.78 -5.66
C GLU A 226 -20.74 -16.73 -4.17
N LEU A 227 -20.40 -15.65 -3.46
CA LEU A 227 -20.82 -15.45 -2.07
C LEU A 227 -22.35 -15.44 -1.96
N PHE A 228 -23.03 -14.67 -2.82
CA PHE A 228 -24.49 -14.60 -2.79
C PHE A 228 -25.15 -15.88 -3.28
N GLU A 229 -24.62 -16.56 -4.28
CA GLU A 229 -25.09 -17.88 -4.69
C GLU A 229 -25.05 -18.89 -3.53
N HIS A 230 -23.98 -18.84 -2.75
CA HIS A 230 -23.82 -19.82 -1.66
C HIS A 230 -24.69 -19.50 -0.43
N PHE A 231 -24.81 -18.23 -0.05
CA PHE A 231 -25.42 -17.86 1.22
C PHE A 231 -26.79 -17.20 1.11
N CYS A 232 -27.19 -16.72 -0.05
CA CYS A 232 -28.41 -15.92 -0.21
C CYS A 232 -29.39 -16.49 -1.24
N GLN A 233 -29.18 -17.70 -1.78
CA GLN A 233 -30.07 -18.31 -2.76
C GLN A 233 -31.53 -18.37 -2.28
N ASP A 234 -31.75 -18.63 -0.99
CA ASP A 234 -33.09 -18.69 -0.39
C ASP A 234 -33.77 -17.31 -0.23
N GLN A 235 -33.02 -16.24 -0.43
CA GLN A 235 -33.52 -14.85 -0.32
C GLN A 235 -34.03 -14.30 -1.66
N SER A 236 -33.91 -15.08 -2.74
CA SER A 236 -34.28 -14.65 -4.09
C SER A 236 -35.16 -15.68 -4.76
N ASP A 237 -36.15 -15.20 -5.50
CA ASP A 237 -36.98 -16.02 -6.40
C ASP A 237 -36.26 -16.41 -7.71
N TYR A 238 -35.08 -15.81 -7.95
CA TYR A 238 -34.24 -16.05 -9.12
C TYR A 238 -33.07 -16.97 -8.78
N ASP A 239 -32.63 -17.76 -9.76
CA ASP A 239 -31.33 -18.46 -9.64
C ASP A 239 -30.21 -17.42 -9.70
N LEU A 240 -29.44 -17.31 -8.62
CA LEU A 240 -28.39 -16.28 -8.52
C LEU A 240 -27.19 -16.53 -9.44
N ARG A 241 -27.13 -17.69 -10.12
CA ARG A 241 -26.18 -17.95 -11.21
C ARG A 241 -26.55 -17.22 -12.52
N ASP A 242 -27.82 -16.92 -12.67
CA ASP A 242 -28.34 -16.27 -13.88
C ASP A 242 -28.48 -14.75 -13.74
N VAL A 243 -28.18 -14.19 -12.57
CA VAL A 243 -28.23 -12.74 -12.33
C VAL A 243 -26.84 -12.11 -12.56
N VAL A 244 -26.86 -10.83 -12.86
CA VAL A 244 -25.65 -10.05 -13.15
C VAL A 244 -25.45 -9.00 -12.07
N PRO A 245 -24.31 -8.96 -11.38
CA PRO A 245 -24.01 -7.92 -10.41
C PRO A 245 -23.92 -6.56 -11.10
N LEU A 246 -24.61 -5.55 -10.54
CA LEU A 246 -24.56 -4.16 -11.02
C LEU A 246 -23.72 -3.28 -10.09
N SER A 247 -23.81 -3.53 -8.80
CA SER A 247 -23.00 -2.84 -7.81
C SER A 247 -23.01 -3.61 -6.49
N TYR A 248 -21.98 -3.43 -5.70
CA TYR A 248 -21.93 -3.92 -4.32
C TYR A 248 -21.13 -2.98 -3.46
N THR A 249 -21.53 -2.90 -2.19
CA THR A 249 -20.88 -2.09 -1.17
C THR A 249 -20.42 -2.97 -0.04
N ILE A 250 -19.14 -2.89 0.27
CA ILE A 250 -18.51 -3.56 1.42
C ILE A 250 -18.44 -2.56 2.56
N ARG A 251 -18.93 -2.95 3.74
CA ARG A 251 -18.92 -2.12 4.94
C ARG A 251 -18.29 -2.87 6.10
N MET A 252 -17.47 -2.17 6.88
CA MET A 252 -16.89 -2.68 8.11
C MET A 252 -16.80 -1.53 9.13
N GLY A 253 -17.64 -1.53 10.14
CA GLY A 253 -17.75 -0.42 11.07
C GLY A 253 -18.17 0.87 10.35
N GLN A 254 -17.29 1.88 10.36
CA GLN A 254 -17.51 3.14 9.64
C GLN A 254 -16.93 3.14 8.21
N ARG A 255 -16.13 2.15 7.85
CA ARG A 255 -15.54 2.01 6.53
C ARG A 255 -16.59 1.55 5.53
N SER A 256 -16.59 2.14 4.35
CA SER A 256 -17.50 1.77 3.26
C SER A 256 -16.82 1.98 1.92
N PHE A 257 -16.95 1.00 1.03
CA PHE A 257 -16.46 1.10 -0.34
C PHE A 257 -17.46 0.48 -1.31
N THR A 258 -17.68 1.14 -2.46
CA THR A 258 -18.67 0.69 -3.44
C THR A 258 -17.99 0.36 -4.77
N TYR A 259 -18.30 -0.82 -5.30
CA TYR A 259 -17.95 -1.22 -6.65
C TYR A 259 -19.15 -1.07 -7.57
N TYR A 260 -18.95 -0.46 -8.74
CA TYR A 260 -19.91 -0.40 -9.83
C TYR A 260 -19.45 -1.34 -10.94
N VAL A 261 -20.20 -2.41 -11.17
CA VAL A 261 -19.87 -3.40 -12.19
C VAL A 261 -20.51 -2.97 -13.51
N ASP A 262 -19.70 -2.94 -14.56
CA ASP A 262 -20.17 -2.54 -15.88
C ASP A 262 -19.81 -3.62 -16.92
N GLU A 263 -20.83 -4.31 -17.43
CA GLU A 263 -20.69 -5.37 -18.43
C GLU A 263 -20.16 -4.87 -19.78
N ASP A 264 -20.46 -3.61 -20.11
CA ASP A 264 -20.02 -2.99 -21.36
C ASP A 264 -18.63 -2.36 -21.24
N PHE A 265 -18.11 -2.24 -20.03
CA PHE A 265 -16.78 -1.71 -19.75
C PHE A 265 -15.69 -2.70 -20.17
N LYS A 266 -15.04 -2.43 -21.28
CA LYS A 266 -13.94 -3.24 -21.82
C LYS A 266 -12.67 -2.43 -21.83
N PRO A 267 -11.92 -2.42 -20.71
CA PRO A 267 -10.69 -1.67 -20.62
C PRO A 267 -9.69 -2.17 -21.66
N SER A 268 -9.07 -1.23 -22.38
CA SER A 268 -8.03 -1.55 -23.36
C SER A 268 -6.67 -1.78 -22.72
N VAL A 269 -6.46 -1.21 -21.53
CA VAL A 269 -5.25 -1.42 -20.72
C VAL A 269 -5.60 -1.50 -19.24
N ARG A 270 -4.84 -2.33 -18.54
CA ARG A 270 -4.98 -2.54 -17.09
C ARG A 270 -3.60 -2.38 -16.46
N PHE A 271 -3.52 -1.63 -15.37
CA PHE A 271 -2.27 -1.48 -14.61
C PHE A 271 -2.53 -1.76 -13.14
N ARG A 272 -1.63 -2.54 -12.54
CA ARG A 272 -1.54 -2.72 -11.11
C ARG A 272 -0.42 -1.82 -10.58
N PHE A 273 -0.68 -1.05 -9.56
CA PHE A 273 0.28 -0.09 -9.01
C PHE A 273 0.16 -0.03 -7.48
N MET A 274 1.20 0.44 -6.82
CA MET A 274 1.15 0.69 -5.38
C MET A 274 0.57 2.08 -5.13
N ASN A 275 -0.54 2.13 -4.41
CA ASN A 275 -1.25 3.36 -4.10
C ASN A 275 -0.55 4.21 -3.01
N ALA A 276 -1.19 5.31 -2.59
CA ALA A 276 -0.67 6.22 -1.57
C ALA A 276 -0.46 5.57 -0.18
N PHE A 277 -1.00 4.38 0.07
CA PHE A 277 -0.88 3.63 1.33
C PHE A 277 -0.02 2.36 1.18
N ASN A 278 0.75 2.24 0.09
CA ASN A 278 1.56 1.08 -0.22
C ASN A 278 0.75 -0.22 -0.39
N MET A 279 -0.50 -0.08 -0.86
CA MET A 279 -1.38 -1.19 -1.21
C MET A 279 -1.48 -1.33 -2.72
N PRO A 280 -1.59 -2.57 -3.24
CA PRO A 280 -1.82 -2.75 -4.66
C PRO A 280 -3.23 -2.33 -5.03
N GLU A 281 -3.35 -1.57 -6.09
CA GLU A 281 -4.62 -1.23 -6.73
C GLU A 281 -4.52 -1.47 -8.22
N THR A 282 -5.60 -1.96 -8.83
CA THR A 282 -5.69 -2.13 -10.29
C THR A 282 -6.53 -1.02 -10.89
N ILE A 283 -6.02 -0.35 -11.91
CA ILE A 283 -6.74 0.64 -12.69
C ILE A 283 -7.11 0.07 -14.05
N TYR A 284 -8.38 0.22 -14.42
CA TYR A 284 -8.93 -0.18 -15.70
C TYR A 284 -9.14 1.06 -16.56
N LEU A 285 -8.49 1.13 -17.71
CA LEU A 285 -8.53 2.32 -18.54
C LEU A 285 -9.08 2.01 -19.94
N GLU A 286 -10.08 2.76 -20.35
CA GLU A 286 -10.40 2.92 -21.77
C GLU A 286 -9.39 3.92 -22.35
N ALA A 287 -8.48 3.44 -23.16
CA ALA A 287 -7.37 4.25 -23.66
C ALA A 287 -6.95 3.86 -25.07
N VAL A 288 -6.33 4.78 -25.76
CA VAL A 288 -5.61 4.52 -27.01
C VAL A 288 -4.13 4.40 -26.66
N THR A 289 -3.54 3.27 -27.04
CA THR A 289 -2.09 3.04 -26.87
C THR A 289 -1.41 3.13 -28.22
N VAL A 290 -0.40 3.98 -28.31
CA VAL A 290 0.46 4.12 -29.48
C VAL A 290 1.85 3.58 -29.15
N THR A 291 2.27 2.54 -29.87
CA THR A 291 3.63 2.00 -29.73
C THR A 291 4.61 2.82 -30.59
N LYS A 292 5.63 3.35 -29.96
CA LYS A 292 6.76 4.03 -30.58
C LYS A 292 7.97 3.13 -30.47
N THR A 293 8.64 2.90 -31.59
CA THR A 293 9.92 2.16 -31.60
C THR A 293 11.00 3.13 -31.99
N ASP A 294 11.99 3.30 -31.14
CA ASP A 294 13.19 4.05 -31.42
C ASP A 294 14.36 3.08 -31.58
N THR A 295 15.15 3.28 -32.63
CA THR A 295 16.27 2.44 -32.92
C THR A 295 17.53 3.30 -33.05
N GLU A 296 18.39 3.24 -32.05
CA GLU A 296 19.69 3.86 -32.09
C GLU A 296 20.68 2.90 -32.74
N ARG A 297 21.37 3.36 -33.80
CA ARG A 297 22.36 2.57 -34.53
C ARG A 297 23.71 3.25 -34.53
N SER A 298 24.72 2.51 -34.08
CA SER A 298 26.10 2.97 -34.12
C SER A 298 26.81 2.48 -35.39
N LEU A 299 27.42 3.42 -36.11
CA LEU A 299 28.14 3.14 -37.36
C LEU A 299 29.64 3.04 -37.10
N ALA A 300 30.28 2.03 -37.64
CA ALA A 300 31.72 1.93 -37.73
C ALA A 300 32.16 1.86 -39.20
N THR A 301 33.31 2.43 -39.52
CA THR A 301 33.91 2.32 -40.85
C THR A 301 35.07 1.35 -40.78
N SER A 302 34.98 0.26 -41.53
CA SER A 302 36.03 -0.72 -41.69
C SER A 302 36.33 -0.94 -43.16
N HIS A 303 37.60 -0.83 -43.58
CA HIS A 303 38.05 -0.98 -44.94
C HIS A 303 37.27 -0.15 -45.98
N GLY A 304 36.91 1.11 -45.60
CA GLY A 304 36.16 2.02 -46.46
C GLY A 304 34.66 1.72 -46.61
N LYS A 305 34.15 0.77 -45.83
CA LYS A 305 32.71 0.43 -45.78
C LYS A 305 32.16 0.80 -44.41
N SER A 306 31.01 1.47 -44.38
CA SER A 306 30.26 1.72 -43.14
C SER A 306 29.42 0.50 -42.80
N LEU A 307 29.53 0.04 -41.56
CA LEU A 307 28.80 -1.10 -41.02
C LEU A 307 28.16 -0.69 -39.70
N PHE A 308 26.97 -1.19 -39.45
CA PHE A 308 26.39 -1.13 -38.12
C PHE A 308 27.12 -2.10 -37.20
N TYR A 309 27.63 -1.63 -36.07
CA TYR A 309 28.29 -2.49 -35.09
C TYR A 309 27.51 -2.64 -33.80
N ASP A 310 26.56 -1.74 -33.57
CA ASP A 310 25.69 -1.76 -32.41
C ASP A 310 24.29 -1.22 -32.77
N GLN A 311 23.26 -1.82 -32.21
CA GLN A 311 21.88 -1.39 -32.37
C GLN A 311 21.18 -1.59 -31.04
N VAL A 312 20.58 -0.50 -30.54
CA VAL A 312 19.72 -0.52 -29.36
C VAL A 312 18.32 -0.17 -29.81
N ASP A 313 17.41 -1.11 -29.63
CA ASP A 313 15.99 -0.90 -29.92
C ASP A 313 15.27 -0.64 -28.59
N SER A 314 14.54 0.47 -28.50
CA SER A 314 13.67 0.78 -27.39
C SER A 314 12.23 0.87 -27.87
N GLN A 315 11.32 0.31 -27.09
CA GLN A 315 9.88 0.44 -27.32
C GLN A 315 9.26 1.24 -26.22
N GLU A 316 8.52 2.28 -26.60
CA GLU A 316 7.74 3.09 -25.72
C GLU A 316 6.25 3.01 -26.11
N TYR A 317 5.42 3.05 -25.09
CA TYR A 317 3.97 2.97 -25.23
C TYR A 317 3.36 4.26 -24.70
N GLU A 318 2.82 5.08 -25.60
CA GLU A 318 2.08 6.29 -25.25
C GLU A 318 0.61 5.94 -25.07
N VAL A 319 0.09 6.21 -23.87
CA VAL A 319 -1.30 5.96 -23.48
C VAL A 319 -2.03 7.29 -23.38
N THR A 320 -3.20 7.37 -24.00
CA THR A 320 -4.14 8.48 -23.84
C THR A 320 -5.49 7.93 -23.44
N THR A 321 -5.98 8.30 -22.25
CA THR A 321 -7.24 7.77 -21.71
C THR A 321 -8.47 8.40 -22.37
N ALA A 322 -9.59 7.68 -22.32
CA ALA A 322 -10.90 8.30 -22.45
C ALA A 322 -11.10 9.36 -21.34
N PRO A 323 -12.15 10.20 -21.47
CA PRO A 323 -12.48 11.16 -20.42
C PRO A 323 -12.71 10.47 -19.06
N LEU A 324 -12.08 11.02 -18.03
CA LEU A 324 -12.18 10.56 -16.64
C LEU A 324 -12.96 11.59 -15.82
N SER A 325 -13.65 11.12 -14.78
CA SER A 325 -14.19 12.00 -13.74
C SER A 325 -13.06 12.66 -12.96
N SER A 326 -13.37 13.70 -12.19
CA SER A 326 -12.39 14.38 -11.33
C SER A 326 -11.76 13.44 -10.31
N GLU A 327 -12.57 12.58 -9.70
CA GLU A 327 -12.13 11.61 -8.69
C GLU A 327 -11.22 10.54 -9.32
N GLU A 328 -11.64 9.99 -10.46
CA GLU A 328 -10.83 9.00 -11.20
C GLU A 328 -9.52 9.60 -11.71
N ALA A 329 -9.53 10.85 -12.21
CA ALA A 329 -8.31 11.51 -12.67
C ALA A 329 -7.31 11.76 -11.53
N ASN A 330 -7.79 12.21 -10.37
CA ASN A 330 -6.96 12.38 -9.18
C ASN A 330 -6.39 11.04 -8.69
N TRP A 331 -7.22 9.99 -8.67
CA TRP A 331 -6.76 8.65 -8.32
C TRP A 331 -5.74 8.12 -9.34
N ALA A 332 -6.00 8.28 -10.63
CA ALA A 332 -5.11 7.83 -11.70
C ALA A 332 -3.73 8.54 -11.67
N THR A 333 -3.60 9.73 -11.06
CA THR A 333 -2.29 10.34 -10.84
C THR A 333 -1.40 9.53 -9.91
N GLN A 334 -1.97 8.71 -9.01
CA GLN A 334 -1.20 7.82 -8.15
C GLN A 334 -0.48 6.73 -8.94
N LEU A 335 -1.07 6.24 -10.04
CA LEU A 335 -0.39 5.35 -10.98
C LEU A 335 0.92 5.98 -11.47
N LEU A 336 0.88 7.27 -11.83
CA LEU A 336 2.04 7.99 -12.36
C LEU A 336 3.13 8.22 -11.31
N LEU A 337 2.74 8.38 -10.05
CA LEU A 337 3.64 8.62 -8.92
C LEU A 337 4.09 7.34 -8.21
N SER A 338 3.51 6.20 -8.59
CA SER A 338 3.80 4.92 -7.97
C SER A 338 5.24 4.48 -8.22
N HIS A 339 5.87 3.95 -7.18
CA HIS A 339 7.22 3.39 -7.27
C HIS A 339 7.26 1.99 -7.91
N LYS A 340 6.12 1.31 -8.01
CA LYS A 340 5.98 0.00 -8.64
C LYS A 340 4.71 -0.04 -9.48
N VAL A 341 4.88 -0.21 -10.77
CA VAL A 341 3.78 -0.28 -11.75
C VAL A 341 3.96 -1.52 -12.59
N GLN A 342 2.89 -2.26 -12.77
CA GLN A 342 2.84 -3.48 -13.57
C GLN A 342 1.66 -3.39 -14.54
N ARG A 343 1.87 -3.78 -15.77
CA ARG A 343 0.78 -3.96 -16.74
C ARG A 343 0.19 -5.36 -16.53
N VAL A 344 -1.13 -5.42 -16.43
CA VAL A 344 -1.87 -6.69 -16.39
C VAL A 344 -2.12 -7.14 -17.83
N GLU A 345 -1.60 -8.30 -18.19
CA GLU A 345 -1.76 -8.88 -19.52
C GLU A 345 -3.13 -9.59 -19.66
N GLU A 346 -3.52 -9.96 -20.88
CA GLU A 346 -4.80 -10.65 -21.14
C GLU A 346 -4.92 -12.02 -20.43
N ASP A 347 -3.80 -12.66 -20.13
CA ASP A 347 -3.73 -13.94 -19.42
C ASP A 347 -3.62 -13.78 -17.89
N GLY A 348 -3.73 -12.55 -17.38
CA GLY A 348 -3.59 -12.21 -15.97
C GLY A 348 -2.14 -12.09 -15.48
N SER A 349 -1.14 -12.36 -16.33
CA SER A 349 0.26 -12.18 -15.94
C SER A 349 0.61 -10.70 -15.78
N LEU A 350 1.56 -10.42 -14.86
CA LEU A 350 2.01 -9.07 -14.55
C LEU A 350 3.34 -8.78 -15.23
N THR A 351 3.40 -7.70 -15.99
CA THR A 351 4.63 -7.22 -16.65
C THR A 351 5.04 -5.89 -16.03
N GLU A 352 6.21 -5.85 -15.40
CA GLU A 352 6.73 -4.62 -14.80
C GLU A 352 7.01 -3.55 -15.85
N VAL A 353 6.57 -2.32 -15.57
CA VAL A 353 6.71 -1.18 -16.47
C VAL A 353 7.27 0.04 -15.73
N LEU A 354 7.96 0.89 -16.49
CA LEU A 354 8.49 2.16 -16.01
C LEU A 354 7.76 3.31 -16.71
N ILE A 355 7.14 4.18 -15.94
CA ILE A 355 6.56 5.42 -16.47
C ILE A 355 7.70 6.38 -16.78
N THR A 356 7.82 6.80 -18.04
CA THR A 356 8.95 7.62 -18.54
C THR A 356 8.58 9.07 -18.77
N ASP A 357 7.32 9.34 -19.11
CA ASP A 357 6.81 10.70 -19.30
C ASP A 357 5.37 10.80 -18.76
N MET A 358 5.08 11.89 -18.10
CA MET A 358 3.83 12.14 -17.41
C MET A 358 3.31 13.51 -17.79
N ASN A 359 2.14 13.58 -18.39
CA ASN A 359 1.41 14.80 -18.58
C ASN A 359 -0.01 14.62 -18.04
N ALA A 360 -0.17 14.92 -16.74
CA ALA A 360 -1.47 14.92 -16.07
C ALA A 360 -1.97 16.38 -16.03
N GLU A 361 -2.71 16.80 -17.01
CA GLU A 361 -3.46 18.06 -16.95
C GLU A 361 -4.74 17.81 -16.16
N VAL A 362 -4.70 18.10 -14.87
CA VAL A 362 -5.90 18.14 -14.00
C VAL A 362 -6.38 19.58 -13.98
N THR A 363 -7.38 19.92 -14.79
CA THR A 363 -7.99 21.24 -14.77
C THR A 363 -9.08 21.31 -13.70
N ASP A 364 -9.16 22.41 -12.95
CA ASP A 364 -10.22 22.69 -11.98
C ASP A 364 -11.58 23.04 -12.63
N SER A 365 -11.65 23.05 -13.95
CA SER A 365 -12.85 23.36 -14.70
C SER A 365 -13.74 22.12 -14.82
N ASP A 366 -14.96 22.18 -14.31
CA ASP A 366 -15.99 21.15 -14.49
C ASP A 366 -16.47 21.04 -15.95
N GLU A 367 -16.05 21.95 -16.83
CA GLU A 367 -16.44 22.00 -18.22
C GLU A 367 -15.49 21.25 -19.16
N GLU A 368 -14.27 20.89 -18.70
CA GLU A 368 -13.29 20.17 -19.51
C GLU A 368 -13.20 18.70 -19.12
N TYR A 369 -13.27 17.84 -20.12
CA TYR A 369 -13.02 16.40 -19.93
C TYR A 369 -11.56 16.17 -19.60
N ARG A 370 -11.32 15.59 -18.44
CA ARG A 370 -9.98 15.25 -17.96
C ARG A 370 -9.48 14.00 -18.68
N ARG A 371 -8.29 14.08 -19.24
CA ARG A 371 -7.62 12.94 -19.88
C ARG A 371 -6.22 12.81 -19.28
N LEU A 372 -5.83 11.58 -19.04
CA LEU A 372 -4.48 11.26 -18.64
C LEU A 372 -3.69 10.87 -19.88
N LYS A 373 -2.52 11.45 -20.02
CA LYS A 373 -1.56 11.08 -21.05
C LYS A 373 -0.23 10.75 -20.41
N PHE A 374 0.29 9.56 -20.68
CA PHE A 374 1.58 9.13 -20.16
C PHE A 374 2.27 8.16 -21.11
N THR A 375 3.57 8.04 -20.94
CA THR A 375 4.39 7.09 -21.70
C THR A 375 5.02 6.11 -20.73
N TYR A 376 5.03 4.84 -21.10
CA TYR A 376 5.74 3.81 -20.34
C TYR A 376 6.58 2.92 -21.25
N ARG A 377 7.56 2.26 -20.66
CA ARG A 377 8.35 1.18 -21.29
C ARG A 377 8.36 -0.04 -20.39
N LEU A 378 8.64 -1.21 -20.97
CA LEU A 378 8.84 -2.43 -20.20
C LEU A 378 10.13 -2.31 -19.37
N ALA A 379 10.10 -2.76 -18.11
CA ALA A 379 11.28 -2.72 -17.24
C ALA A 379 12.41 -3.64 -17.74
N THR A 380 12.04 -4.78 -18.32
CA THR A 380 12.99 -5.69 -18.99
C THR A 380 13.17 -5.28 -20.44
N GLN A 381 14.31 -4.70 -20.74
CA GLN A 381 14.73 -4.47 -22.13
C GLN A 381 15.23 -5.80 -22.72
N GLY A 382 14.38 -6.45 -23.50
CA GLY A 382 14.78 -7.51 -24.41
C GLY A 382 14.14 -7.19 -25.75
N ALA A 383 14.89 -7.27 -26.85
CA ALA A 383 14.32 -7.18 -28.19
C ALA A 383 13.23 -8.25 -28.30
N SER A 384 11.99 -7.86 -28.10
CA SER A 384 10.85 -8.76 -28.27
C SER A 384 10.62 -8.92 -29.76
N LEU A 385 10.98 -10.07 -30.28
CA LEU A 385 10.54 -10.45 -31.62
C LEU A 385 9.01 -10.58 -31.55
N MET A 386 8.29 -9.64 -32.14
CA MET A 386 6.84 -9.77 -32.29
C MET A 386 6.57 -10.97 -33.21
N VAL A 387 6.34 -12.13 -32.61
CA VAL A 387 5.76 -13.25 -33.35
C VAL A 387 4.27 -12.92 -33.49
N PRO A 388 3.76 -12.77 -34.73
CA PRO A 388 2.33 -12.54 -34.92
C PRO A 388 1.56 -13.67 -34.23
N LYS A 389 0.72 -13.33 -33.24
CA LYS A 389 -0.25 -14.30 -32.70
C LYS A 389 -1.02 -14.85 -33.91
N ALA A 390 -1.12 -16.17 -34.03
CA ALA A 390 -1.90 -16.81 -35.06
C ALA A 390 -3.36 -16.33 -34.91
N THR A 391 -3.71 -15.30 -35.66
CA THR A 391 -5.08 -14.82 -35.73
C THR A 391 -5.93 -15.92 -36.35
N ASN A 392 -7.04 -16.22 -35.70
CA ASN A 392 -8.06 -17.14 -36.21
C ASN A 392 -8.20 -16.99 -37.74
N SER A 393 -8.30 -18.09 -38.43
CA SER A 393 -8.27 -18.31 -39.88
C SER A 393 -9.25 -17.48 -40.74
N ASN A 394 -9.86 -16.43 -40.18
CA ASN A 394 -10.81 -15.55 -40.87
C ASN A 394 -10.26 -14.13 -41.13
N SER A 395 -9.02 -13.80 -40.79
CA SER A 395 -8.49 -12.49 -41.17
C SER A 395 -8.02 -12.52 -42.63
N ARG A 396 -8.51 -11.59 -43.45
CA ARG A 396 -8.17 -11.46 -44.88
C ARG A 396 -6.66 -11.34 -45.16
N PHE A 397 -5.85 -11.02 -44.16
CA PHE A 397 -4.39 -10.92 -44.26
C PHE A 397 -3.69 -12.26 -44.17
N ALA A 398 -4.18 -13.23 -43.39
CA ALA A 398 -3.57 -14.55 -43.28
C ALA A 398 -3.59 -15.32 -44.63
N ASN A 399 -4.64 -15.08 -45.43
CA ASN A 399 -4.77 -15.76 -46.75
C ASN A 399 -3.88 -15.19 -47.85
N GLN A 400 -3.38 -13.96 -47.72
CA GLN A 400 -2.52 -13.36 -48.73
C GLN A 400 -1.05 -13.82 -48.61
N PHE A 401 -0.58 -14.14 -47.41
CA PHE A 401 0.83 -14.59 -47.21
C PHE A 401 1.03 -16.08 -47.46
N THR A 402 0.01 -16.92 -47.34
CA THR A 402 0.11 -18.36 -47.56
C THR A 402 0.19 -18.70 -49.09
N LEU A 403 -0.22 -17.81 -49.96
CA LEU A 403 -0.22 -18.04 -51.39
C LEU A 403 1.06 -17.58 -52.15
N GLN A 404 1.98 -16.89 -51.46
CA GLN A 404 3.24 -16.41 -52.09
C GLN A 404 4.42 -17.30 -51.81
N PHE A 405 4.32 -18.35 -50.98
CA PHE A 405 5.43 -19.25 -50.64
C PHE A 405 5.07 -20.74 -50.81
N ALA A 406 4.05 -21.06 -51.61
CA ALA A 406 3.72 -22.42 -52.02
C ALA A 406 4.25 -22.72 -53.44
#